data_8307868af419a8304b49b0f21bcdcbad
#
_entry.id   8307868af419a8304b49b0f21bcdcbad
#
_cell.length_a   1.000
_cell.length_b   1.000
_cell.length_c   1.000
_cell.angle_alpha   90.00
_cell.angle_beta   90.00
_cell.angle_gamma   90.00
#
_symmetry.space_group_name_H-M   'P 1'
#
loop_
_entity.id
_entity.type
_entity.pdbx_description
1 polymer ?
#
loop_
_entity_poly.entity_id
_entity_poly.type
_entity_poly.pdbx_seq_one_letter_code
_entity_poly.pdbx_strand_id
1 'polypeptide(L)'
;MEMPLKQRNFVRQAFEMPEAPMDAIDRRIAAELQAAPRLRVAELARRIGLSGPAVADRLRRLEESGTLTYRAEVDPRALGYTLFAIVRISPVGGGLRLIPGIAQEVPNVTECYRITGEDCYFMKVYLHSIDELEPILDLFTPHGRTTTSIVHSAPVPPRPLPVPLTLPLREG
;
A
#
# COMPACT_ATOMS: atom_id res chain seq x y z
N MET A 1 -9.14 0.24 -21.53
CA MET A 1 -9.62 0.90 -20.29
C MET A 1 -8.40 1.48 -19.60
N GLU A 2 -8.29 2.81 -19.54
CA GLU A 2 -7.13 3.47 -18.93
C GLU A 2 -7.17 3.32 -17.41
N MET A 3 -6.06 2.88 -16.85
CA MET A 3 -5.85 2.78 -15.42
C MET A 3 -6.04 4.14 -14.75
N PRO A 4 -6.80 4.26 -13.65
CA PRO A 4 -6.96 5.53 -12.95
C PRO A 4 -5.60 6.08 -12.53
N LEU A 5 -5.37 7.36 -12.82
CA LEU A 5 -4.12 8.11 -12.60
C LEU A 5 -3.48 7.90 -11.21
N LYS A 6 -4.30 7.59 -10.18
CA LYS A 6 -3.83 7.33 -8.81
C LYS A 6 -3.02 6.03 -8.65
N GLN A 7 -3.22 5.02 -9.48
CA GLN A 7 -2.47 3.76 -9.41
C GLN A 7 -1.16 3.77 -10.21
N ARG A 8 -1.06 4.63 -11.24
CA ARG A 8 0.18 4.78 -12.04
C ARG A 8 1.37 5.30 -11.24
N ASN A 9 1.11 6.01 -10.14
CA ASN A 9 2.12 6.78 -9.43
C ASN A 9 2.71 6.08 -8.20
N PHE A 10 2.10 4.99 -7.68
CA PHE A 10 2.53 4.43 -6.39
C PHE A 10 3.99 3.95 -6.39
N VAL A 11 4.46 3.29 -7.45
CA VAL A 11 5.82 2.77 -7.51
C VAL A 11 6.85 3.85 -7.92
N ARG A 12 6.45 4.78 -8.78
CA ARG A 12 7.32 5.92 -9.13
C ARG A 12 7.45 6.89 -7.97
N GLN A 13 6.34 7.13 -7.26
CA GLN A 13 6.29 7.99 -6.07
C GLN A 13 6.95 7.36 -4.83
N ALA A 14 7.08 6.03 -4.73
CA ALA A 14 7.69 5.38 -3.56
C ALA A 14 9.16 5.76 -3.36
N PHE A 15 9.84 6.28 -4.39
CA PHE A 15 11.26 6.68 -4.32
C PHE A 15 11.50 8.15 -4.70
N GLU A 16 10.50 8.86 -5.20
CA GLU A 16 10.59 10.31 -5.40
C GLU A 16 10.20 11.01 -4.10
N MET A 17 11.09 11.82 -3.57
CA MET A 17 10.76 12.67 -2.41
C MET A 17 9.60 13.61 -2.78
N PRO A 18 8.60 13.78 -1.90
CA PRO A 18 7.54 14.75 -2.13
C PRO A 18 8.13 16.14 -2.33
N GLU A 19 7.57 16.92 -3.26
CA GLU A 19 8.01 18.28 -3.57
C GLU A 19 8.06 19.20 -2.34
N ALA A 20 7.21 18.94 -1.36
CA ALA A 20 7.22 19.63 -0.07
C ALA A 20 7.27 18.61 1.07
N PRO A 21 8.39 18.44 1.77
CA PRO A 21 8.48 17.57 2.93
C PRO A 21 7.55 18.10 4.04
N MET A 22 6.94 17.16 4.78
CA MET A 22 6.12 17.49 5.96
C MET A 22 6.94 18.30 6.98
N ASP A 23 6.41 19.42 7.44
CA ASP A 23 6.98 20.16 8.56
C ASP A 23 6.71 19.44 9.90
N ALA A 24 7.22 19.98 11.02
CA ALA A 24 7.05 19.36 12.33
C ALA A 24 5.58 19.31 12.77
N ILE A 25 4.78 20.29 12.36
CA ILE A 25 3.34 20.32 12.66
C ILE A 25 2.59 19.29 11.82
N ASP A 26 2.90 19.19 10.53
CA ASP A 26 2.30 18.21 9.63
C ASP A 26 2.58 16.77 10.11
N ARG A 27 3.80 16.50 10.60
CA ARG A 27 4.13 15.21 11.21
C ARG A 27 3.32 14.93 12.48
N ARG A 28 3.12 15.93 13.34
CA ARG A 28 2.28 15.78 14.53
C ARG A 28 0.82 15.50 14.14
N ILE A 29 0.28 16.21 13.15
CA ILE A 29 -1.06 15.95 12.59
C ILE A 29 -1.16 14.51 12.10
N ALA A 30 -0.21 14.04 11.29
CA ALA A 30 -0.20 12.69 10.75
C ALA A 30 -0.09 11.62 11.86
N ALA A 31 0.75 11.84 12.88
CA ALA A 31 0.89 10.92 14.01
C ALA A 31 -0.41 10.80 14.82
N GLU A 32 -1.11 11.91 15.10
CA GLU A 32 -2.41 11.91 15.78
C GLU A 32 -3.47 11.15 14.96
N LEU A 33 -3.49 11.35 13.64
CA LEU A 33 -4.43 10.66 12.76
C LEU A 33 -4.08 9.20 12.54
N GLN A 34 -2.81 8.80 12.56
CA GLN A 34 -2.44 7.38 12.58
C GLN A 34 -2.93 6.68 13.85
N ALA A 35 -2.85 7.36 15.00
CA ALA A 35 -3.34 6.81 16.27
C ALA A 35 -4.87 6.80 16.36
N ALA A 36 -5.53 7.81 15.79
CA ALA A 36 -6.98 7.97 15.83
C ALA A 36 -7.52 8.56 14.51
N PRO A 37 -7.75 7.72 13.49
CA PRO A 37 -8.10 8.20 12.13
C PRO A 37 -9.42 8.96 12.02
N ARG A 38 -10.27 8.88 13.05
CA ARG A 38 -11.59 9.53 13.07
C ARG A 38 -11.66 10.77 13.97
N LEU A 39 -10.49 11.33 14.34
CA LEU A 39 -10.45 12.58 15.11
C LEU A 39 -11.13 13.71 14.31
N ARG A 40 -11.97 14.47 15.01
CA ARG A 40 -12.55 15.70 14.48
C ARG A 40 -11.48 16.80 14.42
N VAL A 41 -11.57 17.67 13.43
CA VAL A 41 -10.62 18.79 13.25
C VAL A 41 -10.49 19.64 14.50
N ALA A 42 -11.59 19.92 15.21
CA ALA A 42 -11.56 20.69 16.45
C ALA A 42 -10.74 20.02 17.57
N GLU A 43 -10.84 18.69 17.71
CA GLU A 43 -10.07 17.94 18.70
C GLU A 43 -8.60 17.84 18.29
N LEU A 44 -8.34 17.61 17.01
CA LEU A 44 -6.99 17.61 16.46
C LEU A 44 -6.30 18.97 16.67
N ALA A 45 -7.01 20.06 16.39
CA ALA A 45 -6.52 21.43 16.60
C ALA A 45 -6.13 21.69 18.08
N ARG A 46 -6.98 21.21 19.02
CA ARG A 46 -6.68 21.30 20.44
C ARG A 46 -5.41 20.55 20.84
N ARG A 47 -5.20 19.32 20.31
CA ARG A 47 -4.01 18.48 20.58
C ARG A 47 -2.74 19.06 19.97
N ILE A 48 -2.85 19.65 18.79
CA ILE A 48 -1.71 20.29 18.10
C ILE A 48 -1.36 21.65 18.69
N GLY A 49 -2.34 22.34 19.29
CA GLY A 49 -2.18 23.70 19.81
C GLY A 49 -2.32 24.77 18.71
N LEU A 50 -3.18 24.52 17.71
CA LEU A 50 -3.47 25.44 16.62
C LEU A 50 -4.97 25.75 16.54
N SER A 51 -5.33 26.77 15.76
CA SER A 51 -6.73 27.04 15.44
C SER A 51 -7.31 25.98 14.48
N GLY A 52 -8.63 25.73 14.57
CA GLY A 52 -9.33 24.80 13.69
C GLY A 52 -9.10 25.10 12.19
N PRO A 53 -9.28 26.35 11.72
CA PRO A 53 -8.99 26.71 10.33
C PRO A 53 -7.56 26.40 9.90
N ALA A 54 -6.55 26.66 10.74
CA ALA A 54 -5.15 26.38 10.42
C ALA A 54 -4.88 24.89 10.24
N VAL A 55 -5.49 24.03 11.09
CA VAL A 55 -5.39 22.57 10.95
C VAL A 55 -6.15 22.09 9.72
N ALA A 56 -7.35 22.62 9.45
CA ALA A 56 -8.13 22.25 8.27
C ALA A 56 -7.37 22.56 6.96
N ASP A 57 -6.72 23.73 6.88
CA ASP A 57 -5.92 24.09 5.70
C ASP A 57 -4.71 23.15 5.50
N ARG A 58 -4.03 22.77 6.57
CA ARG A 58 -2.92 21.82 6.52
C ARG A 58 -3.39 20.42 6.09
N LEU A 59 -4.50 19.93 6.66
CA LEU A 59 -5.11 18.66 6.25
C LEU A 59 -5.43 18.65 4.76
N ARG A 60 -6.12 19.69 4.27
CA ARG A 60 -6.46 19.81 2.85
C ARG A 60 -5.20 19.72 1.97
N ARG A 61 -4.12 20.42 2.30
CA ARG A 61 -2.86 20.35 1.53
C ARG A 61 -2.22 18.96 1.57
N LEU A 62 -2.20 18.29 2.73
CA LEU A 62 -1.67 16.94 2.88
C LEU A 62 -2.49 15.91 2.09
N GLU A 63 -3.80 16.08 2.02
CA GLU A 63 -4.72 15.24 1.26
C GLU A 63 -4.59 15.49 -0.25
N GLU A 64 -4.60 16.74 -0.68
CA GLU A 64 -4.45 17.15 -2.09
C GLU A 64 -3.11 16.69 -2.68
N SER A 65 -2.03 16.74 -1.90
CA SER A 65 -0.71 16.23 -2.30
C SER A 65 -0.60 14.71 -2.28
N GLY A 66 -1.60 14.00 -1.73
CA GLY A 66 -1.54 12.54 -1.53
C GLY A 66 -0.58 12.10 -0.43
N THR A 67 -0.01 13.04 0.35
CA THR A 67 0.87 12.72 1.48
C THR A 67 0.09 12.06 2.62
N LEU A 68 -1.16 12.46 2.82
CA LEU A 68 -2.09 11.84 3.75
C LEU A 68 -3.27 11.23 2.97
N THR A 69 -3.57 9.97 3.25
CA THR A 69 -4.73 9.27 2.67
C THR A 69 -5.46 8.50 3.75
N TYR A 70 -6.78 8.38 3.61
CA TYR A 70 -7.61 7.57 4.48
C TYR A 70 -7.99 6.28 3.78
N ARG A 71 -7.90 5.16 4.48
CA ARG A 71 -8.33 3.86 3.98
C ARG A 71 -9.16 3.16 5.06
N ALA A 72 -10.29 2.60 4.67
CA ALA A 72 -11.01 1.66 5.50
C ALA A 72 -10.47 0.25 5.21
N GLU A 73 -10.07 -0.45 6.24
CA GLU A 73 -9.67 -1.85 6.15
C GLU A 73 -10.77 -2.73 6.70
N VAL A 74 -11.11 -3.78 5.98
CA VAL A 74 -12.04 -4.82 6.41
C VAL A 74 -11.23 -6.08 6.64
N ASP A 75 -11.46 -6.77 7.75
CA ASP A 75 -10.83 -8.07 8.02
C ASP A 75 -11.15 -9.05 6.87
N PRO A 76 -10.17 -9.57 6.15
CA PRO A 76 -10.41 -10.51 5.06
C PRO A 76 -11.25 -11.71 5.48
N ARG A 77 -11.14 -12.16 6.72
CA ARG A 77 -11.93 -13.28 7.27
C ARG A 77 -13.42 -12.94 7.33
N ALA A 78 -13.75 -11.67 7.63
CA ALA A 78 -15.13 -11.21 7.60
C ALA A 78 -15.72 -11.19 6.18
N LEU A 79 -14.87 -11.18 5.16
CA LEU A 79 -15.23 -11.30 3.75
C LEU A 79 -15.19 -12.76 3.23
N GLY A 80 -14.87 -13.73 4.12
CA GLY A 80 -14.82 -15.14 3.79
C GLY A 80 -13.46 -15.63 3.27
N TYR A 81 -12.44 -14.79 3.19
CA TYR A 81 -11.10 -15.22 2.80
C TYR A 81 -10.44 -15.99 3.94
N THR A 82 -10.11 -17.25 3.69
CA THR A 82 -9.53 -18.17 4.68
C THR A 82 -8.03 -18.39 4.49
N LEU A 83 -7.51 -18.06 3.31
CA LEU A 83 -6.13 -18.27 2.91
C LEU A 83 -5.51 -16.98 2.39
N PHE A 84 -4.22 -16.86 2.68
CA PHE A 84 -3.39 -15.80 2.14
C PHE A 84 -2.11 -16.43 1.57
N ALA A 85 -1.84 -16.14 0.31
CA ALA A 85 -0.67 -16.64 -0.40
C ALA A 85 0.24 -15.51 -0.85
N ILE A 86 1.54 -15.78 -0.85
CA ILE A 86 2.55 -14.99 -1.52
C ILE A 86 2.93 -15.73 -2.80
N VAL A 87 2.74 -15.07 -3.94
CA VAL A 87 3.11 -15.59 -5.25
C VAL A 87 4.25 -14.77 -5.80
N ARG A 88 5.36 -15.44 -6.10
CA ARG A 88 6.52 -14.83 -6.77
C ARG A 88 6.57 -15.30 -8.20
N ILE A 89 6.95 -14.42 -9.13
CA ILE A 89 7.01 -14.74 -10.55
C ILE A 89 8.35 -14.35 -11.13
N SER A 90 9.02 -15.33 -11.76
CA SER A 90 10.18 -15.15 -12.63
C SER A 90 9.69 -15.09 -14.08
N PRO A 91 9.62 -13.91 -14.71
CA PRO A 91 9.08 -13.78 -16.07
C PRO A 91 9.92 -14.50 -17.10
N VAL A 92 9.27 -15.02 -18.14
CA VAL A 92 9.91 -15.59 -19.32
C VAL A 92 9.42 -14.89 -20.60
N GLY A 93 10.24 -14.85 -21.61
CA GLY A 93 9.89 -14.24 -22.91
C GLY A 93 9.42 -12.81 -22.79
N GLY A 94 8.45 -12.25 -23.17
CA GLY A 94 7.92 -10.89 -22.99
C GLY A 94 7.08 -10.67 -21.72
N GLY A 95 6.99 -11.68 -20.85
CA GLY A 95 6.08 -11.70 -19.69
C GLY A 95 6.25 -10.53 -18.70
N LEU A 96 7.48 -9.97 -18.63
CA LEU A 96 7.77 -8.85 -17.73
C LEU A 96 6.82 -7.65 -17.89
N ARG A 97 6.30 -7.40 -19.09
CA ARG A 97 5.39 -6.28 -19.37
C ARG A 97 3.91 -6.66 -19.18
N LEU A 98 3.57 -7.94 -19.24
CA LEU A 98 2.20 -8.42 -19.23
C LEU A 98 1.68 -8.70 -17.81
N ILE A 99 2.56 -9.23 -16.94
CA ILE A 99 2.21 -9.61 -15.57
C ILE A 99 1.48 -8.50 -14.78
N PRO A 100 1.91 -7.22 -14.81
CA PRO A 100 1.20 -6.18 -14.06
C PRO A 100 -0.24 -5.96 -14.52
N GLY A 101 -0.49 -6.04 -15.83
CA GLY A 101 -1.85 -5.91 -16.38
C GLY A 101 -2.74 -7.07 -15.95
N ILE A 102 -2.24 -8.30 -16.01
CA ILE A 102 -2.97 -9.48 -15.53
C ILE A 102 -3.28 -9.34 -14.03
N ALA A 103 -2.28 -8.98 -13.21
CA ALA A 103 -2.45 -8.83 -11.77
C ALA A 103 -3.52 -7.78 -11.40
N GLN A 104 -3.70 -6.73 -12.20
CA GLN A 104 -4.72 -5.70 -11.99
C GLN A 104 -6.14 -6.18 -12.25
N GLU A 105 -6.31 -7.16 -13.14
CA GLU A 105 -7.62 -7.71 -13.50
C GLU A 105 -8.07 -8.83 -12.54
N VAL A 106 -7.20 -9.30 -11.64
CA VAL A 106 -7.49 -10.36 -10.67
C VAL A 106 -7.84 -9.75 -9.31
N PRO A 107 -9.11 -9.73 -8.88
CA PRO A 107 -9.53 -9.09 -7.61
C PRO A 107 -8.87 -9.68 -6.37
N ASN A 108 -8.52 -10.97 -6.41
CA ASN A 108 -7.83 -11.68 -5.34
C ASN A 108 -6.38 -11.19 -5.11
N VAL A 109 -5.77 -10.55 -6.13
CA VAL A 109 -4.45 -9.94 -6.03
C VAL A 109 -4.60 -8.55 -5.43
N THR A 110 -4.28 -8.41 -4.16
CA THR A 110 -4.41 -7.13 -3.44
C THR A 110 -3.19 -6.24 -3.56
N GLU A 111 -2.03 -6.84 -3.80
CA GLU A 111 -0.76 -6.14 -3.98
C GLU A 111 0.10 -6.87 -5.01
N CYS A 112 0.77 -6.10 -5.87
CA CYS A 112 1.75 -6.62 -6.81
C CYS A 112 2.94 -5.65 -6.85
N TYR A 113 4.12 -6.15 -6.50
CA TYR A 113 5.36 -5.38 -6.47
C TYR A 113 6.33 -5.89 -7.51
N ARG A 114 7.02 -4.98 -8.17
CA ARG A 114 8.21 -5.33 -8.93
C ARG A 114 9.40 -5.32 -7.99
N ILE A 115 10.10 -6.44 -7.93
CA ILE A 115 11.24 -6.64 -7.02
C ILE A 115 12.53 -6.91 -7.79
N THR A 116 13.66 -6.75 -7.12
CA THR A 116 14.99 -7.15 -7.61
C THR A 116 15.27 -8.60 -7.22
N GLY A 117 16.13 -9.29 -7.96
CA GLY A 117 16.51 -10.68 -7.73
C GLY A 117 16.04 -11.61 -8.86
N GLU A 118 16.04 -12.91 -8.59
CA GLU A 118 15.63 -13.93 -9.56
C GLU A 118 14.13 -13.83 -9.92
N ASP A 119 13.29 -13.58 -8.91
CA ASP A 119 11.87 -13.28 -9.10
C ASP A 119 11.70 -11.79 -9.35
N CYS A 120 11.03 -11.41 -10.42
CA CYS A 120 10.79 -10.00 -10.74
C CYS A 120 9.51 -9.45 -10.14
N TYR A 121 8.59 -10.30 -9.72
CA TYR A 121 7.32 -9.91 -9.12
C TYR A 121 7.04 -10.67 -7.84
N PHE A 122 6.42 -9.94 -6.90
CA PHE A 122 5.90 -10.43 -5.64
C PHE A 122 4.44 -9.98 -5.54
N MET A 123 3.52 -10.91 -5.32
CA MET A 123 2.09 -10.63 -5.19
C MET A 123 1.53 -11.19 -3.90
N LYS A 124 0.55 -10.48 -3.34
CA LYS A 124 -0.30 -10.97 -2.25
C LYS A 124 -1.66 -11.36 -2.80
N VAL A 125 -2.08 -12.58 -2.52
CA VAL A 125 -3.30 -13.19 -3.05
C VAL A 125 -4.15 -13.70 -1.89
N TYR A 126 -5.39 -13.25 -1.79
CA TYR A 126 -6.36 -13.75 -0.82
C TYR A 126 -7.31 -14.74 -1.50
N LEU A 127 -7.64 -15.85 -0.82
CA LEU A 127 -8.40 -16.96 -1.35
C LEU A 127 -9.44 -17.42 -0.32
N HIS A 128 -10.63 -17.85 -0.81
CA HIS A 128 -11.64 -18.49 0.03
C HIS A 128 -11.30 -19.97 0.25
N SER A 129 -10.72 -20.62 -0.75
CA SER A 129 -10.23 -21.99 -0.67
C SER A 129 -8.95 -22.16 -1.48
N ILE A 130 -8.26 -23.29 -1.26
CA ILE A 130 -7.05 -23.62 -2.02
C ILE A 130 -7.33 -23.85 -3.50
N ASP A 131 -8.55 -24.26 -3.85
CA ASP A 131 -8.95 -24.57 -5.23
C ASP A 131 -8.99 -23.32 -6.11
N GLU A 132 -9.11 -22.12 -5.51
CA GLU A 132 -9.05 -20.85 -6.24
C GLU A 132 -7.63 -20.49 -6.70
N LEU A 133 -6.60 -21.14 -6.14
CA LEU A 133 -5.21 -20.78 -6.42
C LEU A 133 -4.78 -21.16 -7.84
N GLU A 134 -5.11 -22.40 -8.26
CA GLU A 134 -4.70 -22.93 -9.57
C GLU A 134 -5.21 -22.06 -10.73
N PRO A 135 -6.51 -21.71 -10.83
CA PRO A 135 -7.01 -20.83 -11.88
C PRO A 135 -6.32 -19.44 -11.90
N ILE A 136 -5.94 -18.93 -10.74
CA ILE A 136 -5.21 -17.65 -10.67
C ILE A 136 -3.78 -17.81 -11.20
N LEU A 137 -3.08 -18.90 -10.82
CA LEU A 137 -1.72 -19.15 -11.29
C LEU A 137 -1.66 -19.40 -12.78
N ASP A 138 -2.68 -20.04 -13.34
CA ASP A 138 -2.78 -20.34 -14.78
C ASP A 138 -2.77 -19.06 -15.65
N LEU A 139 -3.27 -17.95 -15.12
CA LEU A 139 -3.19 -16.66 -15.81
C LEU A 139 -1.74 -16.18 -15.98
N PHE A 140 -0.84 -16.57 -15.10
CA PHE A 140 0.55 -16.12 -15.08
C PHE A 140 1.53 -17.13 -15.67
N THR A 141 1.20 -18.42 -15.64
CA THR A 141 2.06 -19.52 -16.10
C THR A 141 2.57 -19.35 -17.55
N PRO A 142 1.79 -18.84 -18.53
CA PRO A 142 2.30 -18.57 -19.87
C PRO A 142 3.37 -17.46 -19.93
N HIS A 143 3.46 -16.64 -18.90
CA HIS A 143 4.28 -15.43 -18.84
C HIS A 143 5.47 -15.54 -17.88
N GLY A 144 5.52 -16.58 -17.05
CA GLY A 144 6.59 -16.76 -16.08
C GLY A 144 6.44 -18.01 -15.22
N ARG A 145 7.53 -18.40 -14.60
CA ARG A 145 7.52 -19.44 -13.58
C ARG A 145 6.99 -18.84 -12.26
N THR A 146 5.98 -19.47 -11.68
CA THR A 146 5.40 -19.08 -10.40
C THR A 146 5.97 -19.91 -9.26
N THR A 147 6.16 -19.27 -8.12
CA THR A 147 6.50 -19.92 -6.84
C THR A 147 5.53 -19.38 -5.79
N THR A 148 4.74 -20.29 -5.20
CA THR A 148 3.71 -19.93 -4.22
C THR A 148 4.09 -20.38 -2.82
N SER A 149 3.83 -19.52 -1.84
CA SER A 149 3.95 -19.82 -0.42
C SER A 149 2.64 -19.46 0.28
N ILE A 150 2.00 -20.45 0.91
CA ILE A 150 0.84 -20.18 1.76
C ILE A 150 1.34 -19.58 3.08
N VAL A 151 0.76 -18.46 3.47
CA VAL A 151 1.12 -17.79 4.72
C VAL A 151 0.43 -18.47 5.88
N HIS A 152 1.20 -19.09 6.74
CA HIS A 152 0.70 -19.79 7.92
C HIS A 152 0.38 -18.81 9.06
N SER A 153 1.22 -17.79 9.26
CA SER A 153 1.05 -16.80 10.33
C SER A 153 1.72 -15.48 9.95
N ALA A 154 1.28 -14.39 10.56
CA ALA A 154 1.90 -13.08 10.46
C ALA A 154 2.35 -12.61 11.85
N PRO A 155 3.59 -12.96 12.31
CA PRO A 155 4.10 -12.51 13.60
C PRO A 155 4.11 -10.99 13.75
N VAL A 156 4.27 -10.28 12.63
CA VAL A 156 4.07 -8.84 12.54
C VAL A 156 3.01 -8.59 11.49
N PRO A 157 1.75 -8.33 11.90
CA PRO A 157 0.70 -7.99 10.96
C PRO A 157 0.97 -6.62 10.32
N PRO A 158 0.32 -6.32 9.18
CA PRO A 158 0.41 -5.01 8.56
C PRO A 158 0.14 -3.90 9.58
N ARG A 159 1.02 -2.92 9.61
CA ARG A 159 0.90 -1.74 10.48
C ARG A 159 1.45 -0.52 9.75
N PRO A 160 0.94 0.68 10.05
CA PRO A 160 1.48 1.89 9.45
C PRO A 160 2.93 2.13 9.90
N LEU A 161 3.73 2.75 9.03
CA LEU A 161 5.05 3.23 9.41
C LEU A 161 4.92 4.31 10.48
N PRO A 162 5.76 4.30 11.55
CA PRO A 162 5.73 5.34 12.54
C PRO A 162 6.12 6.69 11.90
N VAL A 163 5.35 7.73 12.20
CA VAL A 163 5.70 9.09 11.77
C VAL A 163 6.80 9.62 12.67
N PRO A 164 8.02 9.89 12.16
CA PRO A 164 9.08 10.47 12.96
C PRO A 164 8.74 11.95 13.25
N LEU A 165 8.71 12.34 14.52
CA LEU A 165 8.47 13.73 14.91
C LEU A 165 9.66 14.63 14.58
N THR A 166 10.86 14.06 14.52
CA THR A 166 12.09 14.69 14.03
C THR A 166 12.65 13.90 12.87
N LEU A 167 13.04 14.56 11.79
CA LEU A 167 13.78 13.87 10.71
C LEU A 167 15.20 13.63 11.18
N PRO A 168 15.81 12.46 10.88
CA PRO A 168 17.25 12.31 11.05
C PRO A 168 17.95 13.38 10.19
N LEU A 169 18.97 14.03 10.77
CA LEU A 169 19.84 14.93 10.01
C LEU A 169 20.43 14.12 8.85
N ARG A 170 20.30 14.64 7.63
CA ARG A 170 21.05 14.07 6.51
C ARG A 170 22.51 14.43 6.78
N GLU A 171 23.30 13.45 7.13
CA GLU A 171 24.73 13.57 6.99
C GLU A 171 25.01 13.65 5.48
N GLY A 172 25.53 14.79 5.04
CA GLY A 172 25.86 15.13 3.65
C GLY A 172 27.06 14.34 3.11
#